data_5a33fe9294e317e7b66da8da30506804
#
_entry.id   5a33fe9294e317e7b66da8da30506804
#
_cell.length_a   1.000
_cell.length_b   1.000
_cell.length_c   1.000
_cell.angle_alpha   90.00
_cell.angle_beta   90.00
_cell.angle_gamma   90.00
#
_symmetry.space_group_name_H-M   'P 1'
#
loop_
_entity.id
_entity.type
_entity.pdbx_description
1 polymer ?
#
loop_
_entity_poly.entity_id
_entity_poly.type
_entity_poly.pdbx_seq_one_letter_code
_entity_poly.pdbx_strand_id
1 'polypeptide(L)'
;MQNAITKTNFSFPGQKDLYIGKVRDVYNIDDELLIMVTSDRISAFDVVLPKAIPYKGQVLNQIAAKFLDDTSDIVPNWKIATPDPMVTVGRLCEPFKVEMVIRGYLSGHAWREYKAGKRMLCGVPMPEGMKENDMFPNPIITPTTKAAVGHDEDISKEEI
;
A
#
# COMPACT_ATOMS: atom_id res chain seq x y z
N MET A 1 -19.85 -22.61 -0.32
CA MET A 1 -19.09 -21.41 -0.72
C MET A 1 -18.38 -20.91 0.53
N GLN A 2 -17.07 -20.71 0.47
CA GLN A 2 -16.34 -20.16 1.60
C GLN A 2 -16.71 -18.69 1.75
N ASN A 3 -17.08 -18.27 2.96
CA ASN A 3 -17.47 -16.89 3.21
C ASN A 3 -16.22 -16.00 3.19
N ALA A 4 -16.29 -14.85 2.51
CA ALA A 4 -15.23 -13.87 2.52
C ALA A 4 -15.09 -13.25 3.93
N ILE A 5 -13.87 -13.06 4.40
CA ILE A 5 -13.57 -12.44 5.70
C ILE A 5 -13.55 -10.93 5.51
N THR A 6 -14.59 -10.26 5.98
CA THR A 6 -14.72 -8.80 5.85
C THR A 6 -14.48 -8.05 7.14
N LYS A 7 -14.51 -8.73 8.28
CA LYS A 7 -14.30 -8.16 9.61
C LYS A 7 -13.66 -9.21 10.51
N THR A 8 -12.77 -8.76 11.35
CA THR A 8 -12.20 -9.59 12.42
C THR A 8 -12.71 -9.12 13.78
N ASN A 9 -12.68 -10.03 14.74
CA ASN A 9 -13.10 -9.75 16.12
C ASN A 9 -12.23 -10.56 17.07
N PHE A 10 -10.91 -10.38 16.95
CA PHE A 10 -9.95 -11.01 17.83
C PHE A 10 -9.72 -10.17 19.08
N SER A 11 -9.31 -10.84 20.15
CA SER A 11 -8.84 -10.20 21.36
C SER A 11 -7.51 -10.86 21.74
N PHE A 12 -6.47 -10.06 21.87
CA PHE A 12 -5.13 -10.52 22.19
C PHE A 12 -4.70 -10.03 23.56
N PRO A 13 -3.92 -10.83 24.32
CA PRO A 13 -3.24 -10.31 25.50
C PRO A 13 -2.37 -9.10 25.13
N GLY A 14 -2.41 -8.05 25.95
CA GLY A 14 -1.65 -6.81 25.69
C GLY A 14 -2.20 -5.91 24.57
N GLN A 15 -3.37 -6.24 24.00
CA GLN A 15 -3.97 -5.38 22.99
C GLN A 15 -4.30 -4.00 23.54
N LYS A 16 -3.75 -2.96 22.91
CA LYS A 16 -3.98 -1.55 23.25
C LYS A 16 -5.05 -0.92 22.36
N ASP A 17 -4.98 -1.22 21.06
CA ASP A 17 -5.84 -0.60 20.06
C ASP A 17 -6.15 -1.54 18.89
N LEU A 18 -7.19 -1.21 18.14
CA LEU A 18 -7.58 -1.83 16.88
C LEU A 18 -7.90 -0.75 15.85
N TYR A 19 -7.04 -0.62 14.85
CA TYR A 19 -7.31 0.21 13.68
C TYR A 19 -7.94 -0.63 12.57
N ILE A 20 -9.13 -0.22 12.11
CA ILE A 20 -9.84 -0.84 10.99
C ILE A 20 -9.63 0.01 9.73
N GLY A 21 -8.68 -0.41 8.90
CA GLY A 21 -8.40 0.23 7.62
C GLY A 21 -9.35 -0.24 6.50
N LYS A 22 -9.17 0.32 5.31
CA LYS A 22 -10.00 -0.02 4.12
C LYS A 22 -10.00 -1.51 3.79
N VAL A 23 -8.86 -2.20 3.99
CA VAL A 23 -8.67 -3.62 3.65
C VAL A 23 -7.94 -4.42 4.71
N ARG A 24 -7.47 -3.81 5.79
CA ARG A 24 -6.73 -4.46 6.87
C ARG A 24 -7.29 -4.07 8.22
N ASP A 25 -7.28 -5.03 9.14
CA ASP A 25 -7.50 -4.79 10.57
C ASP A 25 -6.14 -4.92 11.27
N VAL A 26 -5.73 -3.91 12.02
CA VAL A 26 -4.40 -3.79 12.62
C VAL A 26 -4.55 -3.69 14.13
N TYR A 27 -4.06 -4.69 14.81
CA TYR A 27 -4.06 -4.78 16.27
C TYR A 27 -2.70 -4.33 16.80
N ASN A 28 -2.70 -3.33 17.66
CA ASN A 28 -1.52 -2.88 18.40
C ASN A 28 -1.39 -3.69 19.69
N ILE A 29 -0.24 -4.32 19.90
CA ILE A 29 0.05 -5.14 21.07
C ILE A 29 1.20 -4.48 21.86
N ASP A 30 0.91 -4.06 23.06
CA ASP A 30 1.85 -3.46 24.03
C ASP A 30 2.68 -2.27 23.49
N ASP A 31 2.20 -1.60 22.44
CA ASP A 31 2.91 -0.54 21.73
C ASP A 31 4.29 -0.97 21.16
N GLU A 32 4.46 -2.27 20.93
CA GLU A 32 5.68 -2.86 20.38
C GLU A 32 5.42 -3.64 19.09
N LEU A 33 4.30 -4.34 19.02
CA LEU A 33 3.97 -5.25 17.92
C LEU A 33 2.66 -4.86 17.24
N LEU A 34 2.61 -5.14 15.93
CA LEU A 34 1.39 -5.12 15.14
C LEU A 34 1.02 -6.54 14.70
N ILE A 35 -0.24 -6.92 14.91
CA ILE A 35 -0.86 -8.07 14.25
C ILE A 35 -1.78 -7.50 13.17
N MET A 36 -1.39 -7.68 11.92
CA MET A 36 -2.11 -7.16 10.77
C MET A 36 -2.87 -8.28 10.06
N VAL A 37 -4.18 -8.18 10.03
CA VAL A 37 -5.05 -9.13 9.32
C VAL A 37 -5.53 -8.50 8.03
N THR A 38 -5.10 -9.05 6.89
CA THR A 38 -5.52 -8.59 5.57
C THR A 38 -6.85 -9.25 5.22
N SER A 39 -7.90 -8.47 5.19
CA SER A 39 -9.27 -8.93 4.92
C SER A 39 -9.55 -9.07 3.41
N ASP A 40 -10.68 -9.68 3.10
CA ASP A 40 -11.18 -9.82 1.73
C ASP A 40 -11.93 -8.57 1.23
N ARG A 41 -12.00 -7.50 2.03
CA ARG A 41 -12.58 -6.22 1.62
C ARG A 41 -11.87 -5.68 0.40
N ILE A 42 -12.63 -5.01 -0.47
CA ILE A 42 -12.11 -4.26 -1.61
C ILE A 42 -12.50 -2.79 -1.47
N SER A 43 -11.57 -1.90 -1.77
CA SER A 43 -11.79 -0.47 -1.80
C SER A 43 -11.51 0.06 -3.20
N ALA A 44 -12.37 0.95 -3.68
CA ALA A 44 -12.19 1.68 -4.93
C ALA A 44 -12.65 3.13 -4.72
N PHE A 45 -11.84 4.10 -5.19
CA PHE A 45 -12.12 5.53 -5.01
C PHE A 45 -12.41 5.91 -3.55
N ASP A 46 -11.60 5.36 -2.62
CA ASP A 46 -11.72 5.53 -1.17
C ASP A 46 -13.00 4.96 -0.52
N VAL A 47 -13.83 4.28 -1.28
CA VAL A 47 -15.04 3.60 -0.79
C VAL A 47 -14.78 2.11 -0.62
N VAL A 48 -15.06 1.58 0.57
CA VAL A 48 -15.09 0.13 0.80
C VAL A 48 -16.36 -0.42 0.17
N LEU A 49 -16.21 -1.32 -0.79
CA LEU A 49 -17.34 -1.89 -1.52
C LEU A 49 -18.12 -2.88 -0.64
N PRO A 50 -19.44 -3.02 -0.84
CA PRO A 50 -20.30 -3.85 0.00
C PRO A 50 -20.04 -5.35 -0.17
N LYS A 51 -19.41 -5.77 -1.28
CA LYS A 51 -19.04 -7.17 -1.54
C LYS A 51 -17.55 -7.32 -1.48
N ALA A 52 -17.11 -8.40 -0.82
CA ALA A 52 -15.71 -8.79 -0.72
C ALA A 52 -15.39 -9.89 -1.75
N ILE A 53 -14.11 -10.07 -2.02
CA ILE A 53 -13.61 -11.11 -2.92
C ILE A 53 -12.94 -12.20 -2.06
N PRO A 54 -13.51 -13.42 -2.00
CA PRO A 54 -12.92 -14.52 -1.22
C PRO A 54 -11.45 -14.75 -1.59
N TYR A 55 -10.62 -15.01 -0.59
CA TYR A 55 -9.16 -15.24 -0.70
C TYR A 55 -8.33 -14.02 -1.09
N LYS A 56 -8.93 -12.85 -1.38
CA LYS A 56 -8.15 -11.65 -1.72
C LYS A 56 -7.15 -11.29 -0.62
N GLY A 57 -7.58 -11.35 0.64
CA GLY A 57 -6.72 -11.08 1.79
C GLY A 57 -5.51 -12.01 1.84
N GLN A 58 -5.72 -13.31 1.61
CA GLN A 58 -4.65 -14.32 1.58
C GLN A 58 -3.63 -14.02 0.47
N VAL A 59 -4.10 -13.76 -0.74
CA VAL A 59 -3.22 -13.46 -1.88
C VAL A 59 -2.38 -12.21 -1.61
N LEU A 60 -3.01 -11.13 -1.17
CA LEU A 60 -2.31 -9.87 -0.91
C LEU A 60 -1.29 -9.99 0.23
N ASN A 61 -1.64 -10.69 1.32
CA ASN A 61 -0.75 -10.84 2.46
C ASN A 61 0.46 -11.71 2.11
N GLN A 62 0.26 -12.82 1.40
CA GLN A 62 1.35 -13.72 1.01
C GLN A 62 2.30 -13.05 0.00
N ILE A 63 1.77 -12.29 -0.97
CA ILE A 63 2.61 -11.52 -1.91
C ILE A 63 3.44 -10.48 -1.14
N ALA A 64 2.81 -9.73 -0.24
CA ALA A 64 3.53 -8.74 0.57
C ALA A 64 4.60 -9.40 1.45
N ALA A 65 4.28 -10.51 2.12
CA ALA A 65 5.22 -11.25 2.94
C ALA A 65 6.42 -11.75 2.13
N LYS A 66 6.16 -12.30 0.93
CA LYS A 66 7.23 -12.76 0.03
C LYS A 66 8.16 -11.61 -0.37
N PHE A 67 7.64 -10.45 -0.79
CA PHE A 67 8.49 -9.32 -1.14
C PHE A 67 9.28 -8.77 0.04
N LEU A 68 8.71 -8.76 1.24
CA LEU A 68 9.44 -8.37 2.45
C LEU A 68 10.58 -9.35 2.78
N ASP A 69 10.38 -10.65 2.53
CA ASP A 69 11.44 -11.65 2.68
C ASP A 69 12.53 -11.53 1.62
N ASP A 70 12.13 -11.43 0.35
CA ASP A 70 13.03 -11.35 -0.80
C ASP A 70 13.91 -10.07 -0.79
N THR A 71 13.52 -9.03 -0.06
CA THR A 71 14.26 -7.76 0.05
C THR A 71 14.92 -7.55 1.41
N SER A 72 14.87 -8.53 2.29
CA SER A 72 15.38 -8.41 3.67
C SER A 72 16.89 -8.24 3.76
N ASP A 73 17.63 -8.67 2.75
CA ASP A 73 19.08 -8.47 2.58
C ASP A 73 19.44 -7.07 2.05
N ILE A 74 18.46 -6.34 1.46
CA ILE A 74 18.65 -4.99 0.93
C ILE A 74 18.37 -3.95 2.01
N VAL A 75 17.25 -4.13 2.75
CA VAL A 75 16.80 -3.20 3.79
C VAL A 75 16.05 -3.93 4.89
N PRO A 76 16.30 -3.60 6.17
CA PRO A 76 15.48 -4.12 7.26
C PRO A 76 14.01 -3.73 7.08
N ASN A 77 13.11 -4.63 7.46
CA ASN A 77 11.67 -4.38 7.39
C ASN A 77 10.97 -4.71 8.72
N TRP A 78 9.70 -4.33 8.80
CA TRP A 78 8.90 -4.46 10.01
C TRP A 78 8.42 -5.89 10.30
N LYS A 79 8.40 -6.79 9.31
CA LYS A 79 7.84 -8.14 9.41
C LYS A 79 8.68 -9.02 10.34
N ILE A 80 8.00 -9.74 11.23
CA ILE A 80 8.60 -10.78 12.09
C ILE A 80 8.16 -12.17 11.61
N ALA A 81 6.84 -12.37 11.38
CA ALA A 81 6.28 -13.66 11.02
C ALA A 81 4.99 -13.54 10.20
N THR A 82 4.63 -14.60 9.50
CA THR A 82 3.37 -14.76 8.77
C THR A 82 2.72 -16.08 9.24
N PRO A 83 2.08 -16.07 10.43
CA PRO A 83 1.55 -17.27 11.04
C PRO A 83 0.32 -17.87 10.33
N ASP A 84 -0.35 -17.06 9.50
CA ASP A 84 -1.51 -17.45 8.70
C ASP A 84 -1.45 -16.75 7.35
N PRO A 85 -2.00 -17.33 6.26
CA PRO A 85 -2.02 -16.67 4.95
C PRO A 85 -2.58 -15.25 4.92
N MET A 86 -3.45 -14.87 5.85
CA MET A 86 -4.03 -13.53 5.96
C MET A 86 -3.34 -12.66 7.01
N VAL A 87 -2.43 -13.19 7.82
CA VAL A 87 -1.90 -12.53 9.01
C VAL A 87 -0.41 -12.29 8.90
N THR A 88 0.02 -11.07 9.14
CA THR A 88 1.42 -10.72 9.35
C THR A 88 1.59 -10.12 10.74
N VAL A 89 2.58 -10.62 11.47
CA VAL A 89 3.04 -10.06 12.74
C VAL A 89 4.33 -9.30 12.48
N GLY A 90 4.43 -8.12 13.03
CA GLY A 90 5.62 -7.29 12.87
C GLY A 90 5.79 -6.26 13.98
N ARG A 91 6.87 -5.50 13.90
CA ARG A 91 7.17 -4.44 14.85
C ARG A 91 6.29 -3.23 14.59
N LEU A 92 5.87 -2.55 15.65
CA LEU A 92 5.32 -1.21 15.51
C LEU A 92 6.43 -0.27 15.06
N CYS A 93 6.21 0.37 13.93
CA CYS A 93 7.13 1.37 13.36
C CYS A 93 6.39 2.68 13.15
N GLU A 94 7.09 3.78 13.27
CA GLU A 94 6.59 5.08 12.85
C GLU A 94 6.75 5.21 11.32
N PRO A 95 5.64 5.28 10.55
CA PRO A 95 5.72 5.36 9.10
C PRO A 95 6.08 6.77 8.65
N PHE A 96 6.93 6.87 7.63
CA PHE A 96 7.06 8.11 6.88
C PHE A 96 5.72 8.45 6.20
N LYS A 97 5.34 9.72 6.24
CA LYS A 97 4.08 10.18 5.64
C LYS A 97 4.24 10.46 4.14
N VAL A 98 4.88 9.54 3.44
CA VAL A 98 5.14 9.60 2.00
C VAL A 98 4.82 8.25 1.37
N GLU A 99 4.12 8.26 0.25
CA GLU A 99 3.94 7.07 -0.59
C GLU A 99 4.89 7.12 -1.78
N MET A 100 5.72 6.09 -1.94
CA MET A 100 6.68 5.97 -3.05
C MET A 100 6.07 5.14 -4.18
N VAL A 101 5.72 5.80 -5.28
CA VAL A 101 5.13 5.14 -6.45
C VAL A 101 6.19 5.01 -7.54
N ILE A 102 6.52 3.77 -7.92
CA ILE A 102 7.41 3.47 -9.05
C ILE A 102 6.54 3.19 -10.28
N ARG A 103 6.80 3.89 -11.37
CA ARG A 103 6.07 3.75 -12.63
C ARG A 103 6.98 3.27 -13.75
N GLY A 104 6.70 2.08 -14.27
CA GLY A 104 7.35 1.58 -15.49
C GLY A 104 6.65 2.03 -16.78
N TYR A 105 5.39 2.48 -16.67
CA TYR A 105 4.54 2.81 -17.82
C TYR A 105 3.79 4.13 -17.59
N LEU A 106 3.54 4.86 -18.68
CA LEU A 106 2.76 6.08 -18.70
C LEU A 106 1.25 5.75 -18.64
N SER A 107 0.75 5.47 -17.44
CA SER A 107 -0.65 5.06 -17.22
C SER A 107 -1.26 5.76 -16.00
N GLY A 108 -2.58 5.65 -15.84
CA GLY A 108 -3.29 6.16 -14.68
C GLY A 108 -3.09 7.65 -14.45
N HIS A 109 -2.67 8.05 -13.25
CA HIS A 109 -2.42 9.45 -12.89
C HIS A 109 -1.38 10.10 -13.81
N ALA A 110 -0.24 9.45 -14.03
CA ALA A 110 0.82 9.99 -14.89
C ALA A 110 0.32 10.26 -16.33
N TRP A 111 -0.51 9.39 -16.88
CA TRP A 111 -1.13 9.63 -18.18
C TRP A 111 -2.10 10.82 -18.17
N ARG A 112 -2.94 10.95 -17.14
CA ARG A 112 -3.87 12.08 -17.04
C ARG A 112 -3.14 13.42 -17.04
N GLU A 113 -2.05 13.52 -16.27
CA GLU A 113 -1.22 14.72 -16.20
C GLU A 113 -0.50 15.00 -17.54
N TYR A 114 0.05 13.95 -18.16
CA TYR A 114 0.70 14.04 -19.46
C TYR A 114 -0.28 14.49 -20.57
N LYS A 115 -1.46 13.89 -20.60
CA LYS A 115 -2.54 14.25 -21.54
C LYS A 115 -3.02 15.69 -21.33
N ALA A 116 -2.99 16.19 -20.11
CA ALA A 116 -3.27 17.58 -19.78
C ALA A 116 -2.15 18.57 -20.17
N GLY A 117 -1.06 18.07 -20.77
CA GLY A 117 0.05 18.87 -21.27
C GLY A 117 1.27 18.96 -20.34
N LYS A 118 1.22 18.36 -19.15
CA LYS A 118 2.39 18.34 -18.27
C LYS A 118 3.48 17.42 -18.84
N ARG A 119 4.73 17.84 -18.69
CA ARG A 119 5.93 17.07 -19.07
C ARG A 119 6.87 16.84 -17.90
N MET A 120 6.40 17.19 -16.71
CA MET A 120 7.07 16.95 -15.44
C MET A 120 6.05 16.43 -14.43
N LEU A 121 6.41 15.37 -13.70
CA LEU A 121 5.60 14.79 -12.64
C LEU A 121 6.49 14.54 -11.42
N CYS A 122 6.14 15.09 -10.26
CA CYS A 122 6.94 14.96 -9.03
C CYS A 122 8.42 15.35 -9.21
N GLY A 123 8.70 16.42 -9.99
CA GLY A 123 10.05 16.84 -10.33
C GLY A 123 10.77 16.00 -11.40
N VAL A 124 10.14 14.92 -11.92
CA VAL A 124 10.75 14.03 -12.91
C VAL A 124 10.24 14.38 -14.32
N PRO A 125 11.14 14.66 -15.30
CA PRO A 125 10.74 14.92 -16.67
C PRO A 125 10.20 13.66 -17.36
N MET A 126 9.11 13.82 -18.10
CA MET A 126 8.53 12.77 -18.93
C MET A 126 8.89 13.02 -20.42
N PRO A 127 9.34 12.00 -21.16
CA PRO A 127 9.71 12.15 -22.58
C PRO A 127 8.56 12.68 -23.45
N GLU A 128 8.90 13.42 -24.50
CA GLU A 128 7.92 13.89 -25.49
C GLU A 128 7.43 12.74 -26.38
N GLY A 129 6.22 12.89 -26.91
CA GLY A 129 5.64 11.98 -27.90
C GLY A 129 5.12 10.64 -27.37
N MET A 130 5.11 10.44 -26.05
CA MET A 130 4.57 9.22 -25.44
C MET A 130 3.04 9.16 -25.56
N LYS A 131 2.54 7.93 -25.65
CA LYS A 131 1.12 7.59 -25.67
C LYS A 131 0.71 6.88 -24.38
N GLU A 132 -0.58 6.74 -24.18
CA GLU A 132 -1.12 5.99 -23.05
C GLU A 132 -0.58 4.56 -23.03
N ASN A 133 -0.09 4.12 -21.89
CA ASN A 133 0.50 2.81 -21.62
C ASN A 133 1.88 2.57 -22.29
N ASP A 134 2.52 3.59 -22.86
CA ASP A 134 3.90 3.45 -23.29
C ASP A 134 4.83 3.19 -22.09
N MET A 135 5.80 2.34 -22.29
CA MET A 135 6.86 2.06 -21.31
C MET A 135 7.82 3.24 -21.23
N PHE A 136 8.14 3.67 -20.01
CA PHE A 136 9.23 4.64 -19.81
C PHE A 136 10.58 4.02 -20.16
N PRO A 137 11.52 4.78 -20.73
CA PRO A 137 12.90 4.29 -20.97
C PRO A 137 13.58 3.75 -19.71
N ASN A 138 13.31 4.41 -18.57
CA ASN A 138 13.66 3.97 -17.23
C ASN A 138 12.45 4.20 -16.34
N PRO A 139 12.16 3.33 -15.36
CA PRO A 139 11.12 3.57 -14.38
C PRO A 139 11.32 4.91 -13.66
N ILE A 140 10.25 5.63 -13.43
CA ILE A 140 10.26 6.91 -12.70
C ILE A 140 9.65 6.72 -11.32
N ILE A 141 10.13 7.52 -10.35
CA ILE A 141 9.59 7.55 -8.99
C ILE A 141 8.77 8.84 -8.86
N THR A 142 7.52 8.69 -8.47
CA THR A 142 6.56 9.78 -8.31
C THR A 142 5.96 9.72 -6.90
N PRO A 143 6.61 10.34 -5.91
CA PRO A 143 6.14 10.29 -4.54
C PRO A 143 4.89 11.16 -4.34
N THR A 144 4.09 10.79 -3.34
CA THR A 144 2.97 11.59 -2.87
C THR A 144 3.03 11.73 -1.36
N THR A 145 2.39 12.75 -0.83
CA THR A 145 2.12 12.83 0.60
C THR A 145 1.22 11.67 1.03
N LYS A 146 1.26 11.33 2.30
CA LYS A 146 0.27 10.48 2.95
C LYS A 146 -0.63 11.34 3.82
N ALA A 147 -1.66 11.93 3.21
CA ALA A 147 -2.56 12.83 3.91
C ALA A 147 -3.35 12.11 5.00
N ALA A 148 -3.44 12.72 6.18
CA ALA A 148 -4.32 12.23 7.24
C ALA A 148 -5.80 12.57 6.95
N VAL A 149 -6.04 13.65 6.22
CA VAL A 149 -7.36 14.14 5.79
C VAL A 149 -7.23 14.69 4.38
N GLY A 150 -8.19 14.39 3.51
CA GLY A 150 -8.18 14.81 2.11
C GLY A 150 -7.56 13.77 1.18
N HIS A 151 -6.91 14.21 0.12
CA HIS A 151 -6.24 13.37 -0.86
C HIS A 151 -4.74 13.54 -0.79
N ASP A 152 -4.02 12.49 -1.18
CA ASP A 152 -2.57 12.54 -1.33
C ASP A 152 -2.20 13.50 -2.47
N GLU A 153 -1.15 14.29 -2.28
CA GLU A 153 -0.66 15.28 -3.24
C GLU A 153 0.70 14.87 -3.79
N ASP A 154 0.92 15.13 -5.09
CA ASP A 154 2.21 14.90 -5.72
C ASP A 154 3.27 15.79 -5.06
N ILE A 155 4.40 15.21 -4.68
CA ILE A 155 5.57 15.93 -4.15
C ILE A 155 6.81 15.57 -4.94
N SER A 156 7.81 16.46 -4.95
CA SER A 156 9.11 16.18 -5.54
C SER A 156 10.01 15.40 -4.58
N LYS A 157 11.13 14.90 -5.08
CA LYS A 157 12.17 14.26 -4.27
C LYS A 157 12.76 15.21 -3.22
N GLU A 158 12.83 16.49 -3.54
CA GLU A 158 13.40 17.54 -2.70
C GLU A 158 12.47 17.93 -1.54
N GLU A 159 11.18 17.55 -1.64
CA GLU A 159 10.14 17.83 -0.63
C GLU A 159 9.93 16.67 0.35
N ILE A 160 10.60 15.53 0.15
CA ILE A 160 10.60 14.38 1.07
C ILE A 160 11.53 14.64 2.25
#